data_fd94782dc1866705205e655dda757716
#
_entry.id   fd94782dc1866705205e655dda757716
#
_cell.length_a   1.000
_cell.length_b   1.000
_cell.length_c   1.000
_cell.angle_alpha   90.00
_cell.angle_beta   90.00
_cell.angle_gamma   90.00
#
_symmetry.space_group_name_H-M   'P 1'
#
loop_
_entity.id
_entity.type
_entity.pdbx_description
1 polymer ?
#
loop_
_entity_poly.entity_id
_entity_poly.type
_entity_poly.pdbx_seq_one_letter_code
_entity_poly.pdbx_strand_id
1 'polypeptide(L)'
;MPHSTHTHTYHTTPNTNPTAPRLPPLPLPPQGEGQSIVKRAWTTEEDQALLQLVQGHGPRPWSQIAKELPGRVGKQCRERWHNHVCPSVSKEEWTDAEDQLIMELVQQMGTKWSKVATMIPGRTDNAIKNRWNSTMRRILRQQLKDEVISRVVRGPHALTHRR
;
A
#
# COMPACT_ATOMS: atom_id res chain seq x y z
N MET A 1 51.14 -44.58 -10.79
CA MET A 1 51.07 -43.22 -10.26
C MET A 1 50.02 -43.18 -9.19
N PRO A 2 50.37 -43.17 -7.87
CA PRO A 2 49.38 -43.14 -6.81
C PRO A 2 49.06 -41.69 -6.44
N HIS A 3 47.77 -41.42 -6.28
CA HIS A 3 47.21 -40.14 -5.80
C HIS A 3 47.38 -40.02 -4.31
N SER A 4 48.16 -39.02 -3.85
CA SER A 4 48.28 -38.64 -2.42
C SER A 4 47.06 -37.84 -1.99
N THR A 5 46.30 -38.42 -1.09
CA THR A 5 45.24 -37.73 -0.33
C THR A 5 45.85 -37.08 0.90
N HIS A 6 45.90 -35.76 0.94
CA HIS A 6 46.28 -35.00 2.15
C HIS A 6 45.04 -34.80 3.03
N THR A 7 45.03 -35.50 4.14
CA THR A 7 44.07 -35.31 5.22
C THR A 7 44.57 -34.19 6.12
N HIS A 8 43.88 -33.03 6.11
CA HIS A 8 44.14 -31.94 7.04
C HIS A 8 43.39 -32.19 8.34
N THR A 9 44.17 -32.51 9.37
CA THR A 9 43.67 -32.66 10.75
C THR A 9 43.72 -31.27 11.42
N TYR A 10 42.51 -30.68 11.68
CA TYR A 10 42.41 -29.43 12.44
C TYR A 10 42.58 -29.75 13.94
N HIS A 11 43.70 -29.35 14.54
CA HIS A 11 43.89 -29.34 15.96
C HIS A 11 43.09 -28.17 16.58
N THR A 12 42.04 -28.49 17.29
CA THR A 12 41.29 -27.55 18.12
C THR A 12 42.04 -27.30 19.41
N THR A 13 42.69 -26.19 19.56
CA THR A 13 43.23 -25.72 20.84
C THR A 13 42.12 -25.04 21.65
N PRO A 14 41.93 -25.36 22.95
CA PRO A 14 40.95 -24.68 23.77
C PRO A 14 41.45 -23.27 24.07
N ASN A 15 40.73 -22.27 23.57
CA ASN A 15 40.98 -20.84 23.85
C ASN A 15 40.46 -20.52 25.26
N THR A 16 41.35 -20.58 26.25
CA THR A 16 41.12 -20.08 27.60
C THR A 16 41.38 -18.58 27.62
N ASN A 17 40.38 -17.80 27.24
CA ASN A 17 40.40 -16.36 27.37
C ASN A 17 40.09 -15.98 28.83
N PRO A 18 40.96 -15.22 29.55
CA PRO A 18 40.69 -14.82 30.92
C PRO A 18 39.46 -13.90 30.96
N THR A 19 38.58 -14.20 31.86
CA THR A 19 37.34 -13.48 32.15
C THR A 19 37.63 -11.99 32.38
N ALA A 20 37.38 -11.18 31.35
CA ALA A 20 37.34 -9.72 31.51
C ALA A 20 36.16 -9.36 32.45
N PRO A 21 36.34 -8.40 33.38
CA PRO A 21 35.28 -7.95 34.26
C PRO A 21 34.10 -7.45 33.42
N ARG A 22 32.97 -8.10 33.58
CA ARG A 22 31.71 -7.73 32.91
C ARG A 22 31.29 -6.37 33.46
N LEU A 23 31.46 -5.32 32.68
CA LEU A 23 30.93 -4.01 32.99
C LEU A 23 29.39 -4.16 33.17
N PRO A 24 28.79 -3.51 34.18
CA PRO A 24 27.35 -3.50 34.33
C PRO A 24 26.72 -2.95 33.04
N PRO A 25 25.58 -3.50 32.59
CA PRO A 25 24.91 -2.99 31.41
C PRO A 25 24.64 -1.49 31.63
N LEU A 26 25.07 -0.68 30.66
CA LEU A 26 24.72 0.74 30.65
C LEU A 26 23.20 0.84 30.75
N PRO A 27 22.68 1.79 31.56
CA PRO A 27 21.24 2.01 31.61
C PRO A 27 20.79 2.28 30.19
N LEU A 28 19.82 1.47 29.72
CA LEU A 28 19.17 1.68 28.45
C LEU A 28 18.67 3.14 28.47
N PRO A 29 18.87 3.92 27.38
CA PRO A 29 18.25 5.23 27.28
C PRO A 29 16.76 5.07 27.57
N PRO A 30 16.11 6.02 28.26
CA PRO A 30 14.71 5.91 28.57
C PRO A 30 13.98 5.55 27.30
N GLN A 31 13.36 4.37 27.29
CA GLN A 31 12.49 3.90 26.24
C GLN A 31 11.45 5.02 26.13
N GLY A 32 11.61 5.86 25.08
CA GLY A 32 10.73 6.99 24.87
C GLY A 32 9.31 6.50 25.07
N GLU A 33 8.60 7.16 25.94
CA GLU A 33 7.17 6.92 26.23
C GLU A 33 6.53 6.61 24.91
N GLY A 34 5.96 5.40 24.77
CA GLY A 34 5.40 4.93 23.54
C GLY A 34 4.44 6.00 23.07
N GLN A 35 4.85 6.82 22.11
CA GLN A 35 3.98 7.81 21.51
C GLN A 35 2.81 7.00 20.98
N SER A 36 1.71 7.06 21.71
CA SER A 36 0.46 6.47 21.30
C SER A 36 0.21 6.96 19.88
N ILE A 37 0.32 6.06 18.90
CA ILE A 37 0.09 6.38 17.48
C ILE A 37 -1.40 6.67 17.39
N VAL A 38 -1.76 7.91 17.68
CA VAL A 38 -3.14 8.36 17.59
C VAL A 38 -3.49 8.40 16.11
N LYS A 39 -4.49 7.63 15.71
CA LYS A 39 -5.08 7.69 14.37
C LYS A 39 -5.85 9.01 14.23
N ARG A 40 -5.13 10.12 14.09
CA ARG A 40 -5.74 11.40 13.80
C ARG A 40 -5.67 11.71 12.29
N ALA A 41 -6.63 12.49 11.81
CA ALA A 41 -6.62 13.01 10.46
C ALA A 41 -5.34 13.82 10.19
N TRP A 42 -4.91 13.88 8.93
CA TRP A 42 -3.84 14.76 8.48
C TRP A 42 -4.38 16.18 8.36
N THR A 43 -3.61 17.15 8.84
CA THR A 43 -3.94 18.56 8.67
C THR A 43 -3.32 19.11 7.39
N THR A 44 -3.79 20.26 6.94
CA THR A 44 -3.24 20.94 5.77
C THR A 44 -1.79 21.36 6.00
N GLU A 45 -1.45 21.76 7.21
CA GLU A 45 -0.09 22.16 7.62
C GLU A 45 0.86 20.96 7.59
N GLU A 46 0.42 19.79 8.05
CA GLU A 46 1.19 18.55 7.97
C GLU A 46 1.44 18.13 6.51
N ASP A 47 0.45 18.29 5.65
CA ASP A 47 0.59 17.99 4.22
C ASP A 47 1.57 18.95 3.54
N GLN A 48 1.52 20.23 3.85
CA GLN A 48 2.46 21.23 3.34
C GLN A 48 3.89 20.96 3.83
N ALA A 49 4.06 20.67 5.11
CA ALA A 49 5.35 20.31 5.67
C ALA A 49 5.91 19.05 5.01
N LEU A 50 5.08 18.01 4.82
CA LEU A 50 5.49 16.79 4.14
C LEU A 50 5.92 17.05 2.69
N LEU A 51 5.18 17.92 1.98
CA LEU A 51 5.53 18.33 0.61
C LEU A 51 6.92 19.00 0.57
N GLN A 52 7.16 19.98 1.45
CA GLN A 52 8.42 20.70 1.52
C GLN A 52 9.59 19.78 1.88
N LEU A 53 9.40 18.88 2.86
CA LEU A 53 10.43 17.95 3.31
C LEU A 53 10.85 16.98 2.20
N VAL A 54 9.91 16.49 1.39
CA VAL A 54 10.23 15.57 0.29
C VAL A 54 10.83 16.31 -0.90
N GLN A 55 10.33 17.51 -1.26
CA GLN A 55 10.83 18.28 -2.39
C GLN A 55 12.17 18.96 -2.10
N GLY A 56 12.35 19.51 -0.91
CA GLY A 56 13.53 20.31 -0.57
C GLY A 56 14.80 19.50 -0.29
N HIS A 57 14.65 18.26 0.08
CA HIS A 57 15.79 17.47 0.56
C HIS A 57 16.12 16.22 -0.29
N GLY A 58 15.37 16.00 -1.36
CA GLY A 58 15.53 14.79 -2.19
C GLY A 58 15.10 13.49 -1.49
N PRO A 59 15.38 12.32 -2.09
CA PRO A 59 14.97 11.03 -1.54
C PRO A 59 15.66 10.76 -0.20
N ARG A 60 14.87 10.76 0.87
CA ARG A 60 15.29 10.40 2.24
C ARG A 60 14.50 9.21 2.75
N PRO A 61 15.08 8.44 3.69
CA PRO A 61 14.28 7.44 4.41
C PRO A 61 13.08 8.11 5.12
N TRP A 62 11.91 7.52 4.97
CA TRP A 62 10.67 8.03 5.57
C TRP A 62 10.73 8.16 7.09
N SER A 63 11.60 7.38 7.73
CA SER A 63 11.89 7.50 9.16
C SER A 63 12.58 8.82 9.53
N GLN A 64 13.37 9.40 8.63
CA GLN A 64 13.98 10.72 8.86
C GLN A 64 12.95 11.84 8.66
N ILE A 65 12.13 11.76 7.61
CA ILE A 65 11.04 12.72 7.38
C ILE A 65 10.08 12.75 8.58
N ALA A 66 9.76 11.59 9.14
CA ALA A 66 8.87 11.50 10.31
C ALA A 66 9.42 12.18 11.56
N LYS A 67 10.74 12.34 11.71
CA LYS A 67 11.31 13.06 12.85
C LYS A 67 10.94 14.55 12.87
N GLU A 68 10.68 15.11 11.69
CA GLU A 68 10.29 16.51 11.50
C GLU A 68 8.77 16.72 11.53
N LEU A 69 7.99 15.63 11.67
CA LEU A 69 6.53 15.63 11.75
C LEU A 69 6.06 15.01 13.07
N PRO A 70 5.94 15.81 14.15
CA PRO A 70 5.60 15.30 15.48
C PRO A 70 4.30 14.48 15.49
N GLY A 71 4.35 13.28 16.08
CA GLY A 71 3.21 12.36 16.16
C GLY A 71 2.95 11.54 14.89
N ARG A 72 3.80 11.63 13.87
CA ARG A 72 3.73 10.79 12.65
C ARG A 72 4.90 9.81 12.62
N VAL A 73 4.65 8.61 12.07
CA VAL A 73 5.69 7.62 11.82
C VAL A 73 5.99 7.52 10.32
N GLY A 74 7.20 7.05 9.97
CA GLY A 74 7.64 6.98 8.58
C GLY A 74 6.68 6.27 7.64
N LYS A 75 6.03 5.20 8.11
CA LYS A 75 5.00 4.50 7.33
C LYS A 75 3.83 5.42 6.96
N GLN A 76 3.33 6.20 7.91
CA GLN A 76 2.23 7.15 7.68
C GLN A 76 2.63 8.26 6.70
N CYS A 77 3.85 8.81 6.84
CA CYS A 77 4.37 9.82 5.92
C CYS A 77 4.46 9.27 4.50
N ARG A 78 4.97 8.04 4.32
CA ARG A 78 5.04 7.38 3.03
C ARG A 78 3.65 7.18 2.41
N GLU A 79 2.71 6.63 3.17
CA GLU A 79 1.34 6.39 2.70
C GLU A 79 0.64 7.71 2.35
N ARG A 80 0.79 8.75 3.18
CA ARG A 80 0.21 10.07 2.90
C ARG A 80 0.78 10.69 1.64
N TRP A 81 2.10 10.64 1.48
CA TRP A 81 2.76 11.13 0.29
C TRP A 81 2.21 10.46 -0.97
N HIS A 82 2.31 9.14 -1.05
CA HIS A 82 1.94 8.40 -2.26
C HIS A 82 0.45 8.46 -2.58
N ASN A 83 -0.42 8.61 -1.60
CA ASN A 83 -1.86 8.60 -1.84
C ASN A 83 -2.48 10.00 -1.95
N HIS A 84 -1.81 11.05 -1.46
CA HIS A 84 -2.46 12.36 -1.33
C HIS A 84 -1.58 13.57 -1.68
N VAL A 85 -0.31 13.59 -1.23
CA VAL A 85 0.51 14.82 -1.27
C VAL A 85 1.37 14.91 -2.52
N CYS A 86 1.79 13.77 -3.09
CA CYS A 86 2.62 13.75 -4.29
C CYS A 86 1.96 14.55 -5.43
N PRO A 87 2.68 15.48 -6.07
CA PRO A 87 2.12 16.32 -7.16
C PRO A 87 1.59 15.53 -8.35
N SER A 88 2.08 14.32 -8.57
CA SER A 88 1.58 13.44 -9.64
C SER A 88 0.20 12.84 -9.36
N VAL A 89 -0.31 12.96 -8.14
CA VAL A 89 -1.63 12.43 -7.77
C VAL A 89 -2.71 13.44 -8.15
N SER A 90 -3.62 13.03 -9.05
CA SER A 90 -4.75 13.85 -9.43
C SER A 90 -5.70 14.07 -8.25
N LYS A 91 -6.11 15.31 -8.05
CA LYS A 91 -7.12 15.73 -7.09
C LYS A 91 -8.46 16.03 -7.75
N GLU A 92 -8.55 15.86 -9.05
CA GLU A 92 -9.75 16.10 -9.82
C GLU A 92 -10.83 15.07 -9.50
N GLU A 93 -12.05 15.44 -9.75
CA GLU A 93 -13.18 14.53 -9.63
C GLU A 93 -13.05 13.35 -10.59
N TRP A 94 -13.70 12.26 -10.24
CA TRP A 94 -13.72 11.06 -11.08
C TRP A 94 -14.63 11.29 -12.27
N THR A 95 -14.14 10.96 -13.44
CA THR A 95 -14.93 11.02 -14.68
C THR A 95 -15.64 9.70 -14.97
N ASP A 96 -16.71 9.77 -15.75
CA ASP A 96 -17.42 8.55 -16.20
C ASP A 96 -16.52 7.66 -17.07
N ALA A 97 -15.59 8.26 -17.82
CA ALA A 97 -14.61 7.52 -18.62
C ALA A 97 -13.63 6.73 -17.75
N GLU A 98 -13.16 7.32 -16.64
CA GLU A 98 -12.32 6.60 -15.67
C GLU A 98 -13.10 5.45 -15.00
N ASP A 99 -14.37 5.69 -14.66
CA ASP A 99 -15.22 4.66 -14.08
C ASP A 99 -15.41 3.47 -15.04
N GLN A 100 -15.63 3.76 -16.31
CA GLN A 100 -15.77 2.75 -17.35
C GLN A 100 -14.48 1.96 -17.55
N LEU A 101 -13.34 2.65 -17.59
CA LEU A 101 -12.02 2.04 -17.69
C LEU A 101 -11.71 1.13 -16.48
N ILE A 102 -12.07 1.56 -15.27
CA ILE A 102 -11.93 0.71 -14.06
C ILE A 102 -12.73 -0.58 -14.22
N MET A 103 -13.98 -0.51 -14.70
CA MET A 103 -14.82 -1.70 -14.89
C MET A 103 -14.20 -2.67 -15.90
N GLU A 104 -13.73 -2.17 -17.03
CA GLU A 104 -13.08 -2.98 -18.06
C GLU A 104 -11.79 -3.65 -17.54
N LEU A 105 -10.93 -2.87 -16.89
CA LEU A 105 -9.67 -3.40 -16.34
C LEU A 105 -9.90 -4.45 -15.24
N VAL A 106 -10.92 -4.25 -14.39
CA VAL A 106 -11.27 -5.24 -13.38
C VAL A 106 -11.84 -6.52 -13.99
N GLN A 107 -12.60 -6.42 -15.08
CA GLN A 107 -13.06 -7.60 -15.82
C GLN A 107 -11.91 -8.38 -16.44
N GLN A 108 -10.89 -7.70 -16.98
CA GLN A 108 -9.77 -8.34 -17.66
C GLN A 108 -8.74 -8.94 -16.70
N MET A 109 -8.37 -8.22 -15.64
CA MET A 109 -7.26 -8.60 -14.77
C MET A 109 -7.62 -8.78 -13.29
N GLY A 110 -8.88 -8.63 -12.94
CA GLY A 110 -9.35 -8.73 -11.56
C GLY A 110 -8.94 -7.52 -10.70
N THR A 111 -9.00 -7.70 -9.40
CA THR A 111 -8.74 -6.63 -8.41
C THR A 111 -7.24 -6.42 -8.11
N LYS A 112 -6.39 -6.52 -9.11
CA LYS A 112 -4.93 -6.26 -9.00
C LYS A 112 -4.66 -4.77 -9.06
N TRP A 113 -5.04 -4.04 -8.02
CA TRP A 113 -5.09 -2.58 -7.98
C TRP A 113 -3.82 -1.88 -8.44
N SER A 114 -2.65 -2.38 -8.06
CA SER A 114 -1.38 -1.81 -8.50
C SER A 114 -1.19 -1.88 -10.02
N LYS A 115 -1.68 -2.97 -10.68
CA LYS A 115 -1.65 -3.08 -12.14
C LYS A 115 -2.69 -2.16 -12.78
N VAL A 116 -3.89 -2.09 -12.22
CA VAL A 116 -4.95 -1.18 -12.70
C VAL A 116 -4.47 0.26 -12.63
N ALA A 117 -3.79 0.65 -11.57
CA ALA A 117 -3.27 2.01 -11.41
C ALA A 117 -2.23 2.41 -12.48
N THR A 118 -1.47 1.48 -13.03
CA THR A 118 -0.54 1.80 -14.13
C THR A 118 -1.24 2.21 -15.41
N MET A 119 -2.52 1.88 -15.56
CA MET A 119 -3.33 2.17 -16.75
C MET A 119 -4.18 3.45 -16.59
N ILE A 120 -4.20 4.05 -15.41
CA ILE A 120 -5.00 5.26 -15.11
C ILE A 120 -4.06 6.33 -14.55
N PRO A 121 -3.50 7.21 -15.40
CA PRO A 121 -2.54 8.22 -14.96
C PRO A 121 -3.10 9.13 -13.88
N GLY A 122 -2.29 9.42 -12.87
CA GLY A 122 -2.68 10.30 -11.76
C GLY A 122 -3.54 9.66 -10.68
N ARG A 123 -4.03 8.44 -10.86
CA ARG A 123 -4.84 7.74 -9.86
C ARG A 123 -4.03 6.67 -9.14
N THR A 124 -4.03 6.71 -7.82
CA THR A 124 -3.34 5.70 -6.99
C THR A 124 -4.16 4.42 -6.90
N ASP A 125 -3.49 3.32 -6.63
CA ASP A 125 -4.13 2.01 -6.40
C ASP A 125 -5.16 2.06 -5.26
N ASN A 126 -4.85 2.82 -4.20
CA ASN A 126 -5.77 3.03 -3.08
C ASN A 126 -7.01 3.87 -3.50
N ALA A 127 -6.83 4.91 -4.31
CA ALA A 127 -7.93 5.72 -4.82
C ALA A 127 -8.87 4.91 -5.73
N ILE A 128 -8.31 4.12 -6.64
CA ILE A 128 -9.06 3.22 -7.54
C ILE A 128 -9.81 2.16 -6.75
N LYS A 129 -9.16 1.50 -5.79
CA LYS A 129 -9.80 0.53 -4.90
C LYS A 129 -10.99 1.15 -4.15
N ASN A 130 -10.82 2.36 -3.61
CA ASN A 130 -11.88 3.06 -2.90
C ASN A 130 -13.04 3.45 -3.84
N ARG A 131 -12.74 3.94 -5.06
CA ARG A 131 -13.74 4.25 -6.09
C ARG A 131 -14.54 3.01 -6.45
N TRP A 132 -13.87 1.89 -6.74
CA TRP A 132 -14.51 0.61 -7.01
C TRP A 132 -15.43 0.16 -5.88
N ASN A 133 -14.94 0.17 -4.65
CA ASN A 133 -15.71 -0.32 -3.51
C ASN A 133 -16.95 0.54 -3.21
N SER A 134 -16.86 1.85 -3.36
CA SER A 134 -17.93 2.77 -3.03
C SER A 134 -18.97 2.91 -4.15
N THR A 135 -18.55 2.94 -5.40
CA THR A 135 -19.38 3.30 -6.54
C THR A 135 -19.67 2.10 -7.46
N MET A 136 -18.61 1.46 -7.97
CA MET A 136 -18.75 0.43 -8.99
C MET A 136 -19.49 -0.80 -8.51
N ARG A 137 -19.22 -1.26 -7.30
CA ARG A 137 -19.95 -2.40 -6.72
C ARG A 137 -21.44 -2.10 -6.53
N ARG A 138 -21.78 -0.85 -6.25
CA ARG A 138 -23.18 -0.41 -6.13
C ARG A 138 -23.87 -0.42 -7.49
N ILE A 139 -23.24 0.15 -8.51
CA ILE A 139 -23.77 0.18 -9.89
C ILE A 139 -23.99 -1.24 -10.41
N LEU A 140 -23.00 -2.11 -10.31
CA LEU A 140 -23.10 -3.51 -10.73
C LEU A 140 -24.25 -4.25 -10.04
N ARG A 141 -24.41 -4.07 -8.72
CA ARG A 141 -25.54 -4.68 -8.01
C ARG A 141 -26.89 -4.16 -8.50
N GLN A 142 -26.98 -2.88 -8.83
CA GLN A 142 -28.22 -2.30 -9.35
C GLN A 142 -28.54 -2.87 -10.73
N GLN A 143 -27.58 -2.89 -11.64
CA GLN A 143 -27.74 -3.46 -12.98
C GLN A 143 -28.19 -4.92 -12.95
N LEU A 144 -27.58 -5.75 -12.08
CA LEU A 144 -27.96 -7.15 -11.91
C LEU A 144 -29.41 -7.28 -11.39
N LYS A 145 -29.85 -6.42 -10.46
CA LYS A 145 -31.23 -6.42 -9.98
C LYS A 145 -32.21 -6.07 -11.10
N ASP A 146 -31.90 -5.02 -11.87
CA ASP A 146 -32.75 -4.54 -12.95
C ASP A 146 -32.87 -5.60 -14.08
N GLU A 147 -31.76 -6.29 -14.37
CA GLU A 147 -31.77 -7.40 -15.34
C GLU A 147 -32.62 -8.59 -14.87
N VAL A 148 -32.49 -8.98 -13.60
CA VAL A 148 -33.29 -10.05 -13.01
C VAL A 148 -34.80 -9.67 -13.03
N ILE A 149 -35.14 -8.45 -12.61
CA ILE A 149 -36.51 -7.95 -12.65
C ILE A 149 -37.04 -7.95 -14.09
N SER A 150 -36.25 -7.48 -15.05
CA SER A 150 -36.62 -7.46 -16.47
C SER A 150 -36.87 -8.86 -17.04
N ARG A 151 -36.10 -9.86 -16.62
CA ARG A 151 -36.31 -11.26 -16.99
C ARG A 151 -37.58 -11.83 -16.40
N VAL A 152 -37.85 -11.53 -15.12
CA VAL A 152 -39.09 -12.00 -14.43
C VAL A 152 -40.32 -11.36 -15.02
N VAL A 153 -40.27 -10.04 -15.30
CA VAL A 153 -41.41 -9.30 -15.87
C VAL A 153 -41.73 -9.72 -17.31
N ARG A 154 -40.72 -10.04 -18.11
CA ARG A 154 -40.88 -10.51 -19.50
C ARG A 154 -41.48 -11.92 -19.62
N GLY A 155 -41.53 -12.70 -18.54
CA GLY A 155 -42.17 -14.02 -18.44
C GLY A 155 -41.85 -15.02 -19.58
N PRO A 156 -42.09 -16.31 -19.41
CA PRO A 156 -41.81 -17.33 -20.44
C PRO A 156 -42.78 -17.33 -21.64
N HIS A 157 -43.62 -16.32 -21.80
CA HIS A 157 -44.72 -16.33 -22.81
C HIS A 157 -44.32 -15.84 -24.22
N ALA A 158 -43.04 -15.59 -24.53
CA ALA A 158 -42.69 -15.11 -25.88
C ALA A 158 -42.34 -16.19 -26.90
N LEU A 159 -42.55 -17.50 -26.63
CA LEU A 159 -42.18 -18.58 -27.55
C LEU A 159 -43.34 -19.44 -28.08
N THR A 160 -44.58 -19.03 -27.91
CA THR A 160 -45.73 -19.79 -28.47
C THR A 160 -46.56 -18.97 -29.44
N HIS A 161 -46.00 -18.52 -30.57
CA HIS A 161 -46.78 -18.26 -31.81
C HIS A 161 -45.83 -18.21 -33.00
N ARG A 162 -45.40 -19.36 -33.48
CA ARG A 162 -45.10 -19.59 -34.88
C ARG A 162 -45.85 -20.84 -35.31
N ARG A 163 -46.99 -20.62 -35.88
CA ARG A 163 -47.59 -21.52 -36.87
C ARG A 163 -47.32 -20.97 -38.26
#